data_e61445f2fbc753d6246f38a36ccf2003
#
_entry.id   e61445f2fbc753d6246f38a36ccf2003
#
_cell.length_a   1.000
_cell.length_b   1.000
_cell.length_c   1.000
_cell.angle_alpha   90.00
_cell.angle_beta   90.00
_cell.angle_gamma   90.00
#
_symmetry.space_group_name_H-M   'P 1'
#
loop_
_entity.id
_entity.type
_entity.pdbx_description
1 polymer ?
#
loop_
_entity_poly.entity_id
_entity_poly.type
_entity_poly.pdbx_seq_one_letter_code
_entity_poly.pdbx_strand_id
1 'polypeptide(L)'
;MLVEFNDLENLFHITEPWYVHDCIFNESQKKLDVYLKVYKEALLSCPNCGAGHQPIYDIADYDRTWRHLNFLEYPCYIHAEHPRTDCKKCGKKQRVEIPWAIKPRAGFTKLFDAWIMKLVKDMPMNAVSRLVGEHDTRLWRILHHYVDHALAVQDLSQVTKINTDETSSKRGHNYITIFVDSEKKNVIHVAKGKDAETWRACKEKLEAHGGRVQNVTEVCMDMSAAFIKRASDYFPDASITFDKFHVIQEANRAVDVVRRNERNRCADLKNTRYIWLKNEKNLTKKHKKPSIS
;
A
#
# COMPACT_ATOMS: atom_id res chain seq x y z
N MET A 1 3.09 35.06 -22.04
CA MET A 1 4.30 34.63 -21.32
C MET A 1 4.78 33.36 -22.02
N LEU A 2 5.93 33.44 -22.68
CA LEU A 2 6.56 32.25 -23.26
C LEU A 2 7.14 31.45 -22.12
N VAL A 3 6.76 30.17 -21.97
CA VAL A 3 7.34 29.26 -20.98
C VAL A 3 8.76 28.94 -21.48
N GLU A 4 9.76 29.35 -20.74
CA GLU A 4 11.16 29.03 -21.06
C GLU A 4 11.47 27.58 -20.64
N PHE A 5 12.47 26.95 -21.25
CA PHE A 5 12.85 25.57 -20.90
C PHE A 5 13.29 25.45 -19.44
N ASN A 6 13.92 26.48 -18.86
CA ASN A 6 14.25 26.52 -17.44
C ASN A 6 13.02 26.42 -16.51
N ASP A 7 11.88 27.00 -16.92
CA ASP A 7 10.63 26.85 -16.16
C ASP A 7 10.14 25.41 -16.17
N LEU A 8 10.29 24.71 -17.31
CA LEU A 8 9.94 23.30 -17.46
C LEU A 8 10.89 22.40 -16.64
N GLU A 9 12.19 22.70 -16.59
CA GLU A 9 13.15 21.98 -15.76
C GLU A 9 12.75 22.03 -14.28
N ASN A 10 12.42 23.22 -13.80
CA ASN A 10 11.94 23.41 -12.42
C ASN A 10 10.62 22.66 -12.18
N LEU A 11 9.66 22.74 -13.12
CA LEU A 11 8.36 22.08 -13.00
C LEU A 11 8.47 20.55 -12.98
N PHE A 12 9.37 19.99 -13.78
CA PHE A 12 9.60 18.55 -13.87
C PHE A 12 10.66 18.03 -12.89
N HIS A 13 11.21 18.90 -12.04
CA HIS A 13 12.31 18.57 -11.13
C HIS A 13 13.53 17.98 -11.84
N ILE A 14 13.84 18.51 -13.02
CA ILE A 14 15.06 18.16 -13.74
C ILE A 14 16.22 18.99 -13.18
N THR A 15 17.32 18.32 -12.88
CA THR A 15 18.51 18.95 -12.32
C THR A 15 19.72 18.69 -13.21
N GLU A 16 20.66 19.60 -13.20
CA GLU A 16 21.95 19.37 -13.86
C GLU A 16 22.55 18.01 -13.45
N PRO A 17 23.20 17.34 -14.39
CA PRO A 17 23.66 17.79 -15.70
C PRO A 17 22.66 17.57 -16.86
N TRP A 18 21.41 17.17 -16.58
CA TRP A 18 20.36 17.07 -17.59
C TRP A 18 19.65 18.42 -17.74
N TYR A 19 19.26 18.72 -18.98
CA TYR A 19 18.48 19.90 -19.33
C TYR A 19 17.38 19.55 -20.32
N VAL A 20 16.32 20.33 -20.37
CA VAL A 20 15.26 20.17 -21.37
C VAL A 20 15.77 20.66 -22.72
N HIS A 21 15.91 19.74 -23.66
CA HIS A 21 16.31 20.02 -25.04
C HIS A 21 15.14 20.35 -25.93
N ASP A 22 14.02 19.64 -25.73
CA ASP A 22 12.81 19.80 -26.52
C ASP A 22 11.57 19.39 -25.76
N CYS A 23 10.40 19.95 -26.16
CA CYS A 23 9.12 19.63 -25.54
C CYS A 23 8.04 19.64 -26.63
N ILE A 24 7.52 18.47 -26.98
CA ILE A 24 6.64 18.27 -28.14
C ILE A 24 5.26 17.78 -27.64
N PHE A 25 4.23 18.55 -27.97
CA PHE A 25 2.86 18.08 -27.80
C PHE A 25 2.41 17.32 -29.06
N ASN A 26 2.13 16.03 -28.89
CA ASN A 26 1.61 15.19 -29.96
C ASN A 26 0.08 15.25 -29.98
N GLU A 27 -0.49 16.06 -30.90
CA GLU A 27 -1.95 16.25 -30.99
C GLU A 27 -2.70 14.95 -31.33
N SER A 28 -2.15 14.09 -32.18
CA SER A 28 -2.81 12.85 -32.61
C SER A 28 -2.87 11.82 -31.51
N GLN A 29 -1.86 11.74 -30.63
CA GLN A 29 -1.78 10.82 -29.50
C GLN A 29 -2.20 11.48 -28.19
N LYS A 30 -2.48 12.79 -28.19
CA LYS A 30 -2.83 13.58 -27.01
C LYS A 30 -1.86 13.33 -25.85
N LYS A 31 -0.57 13.50 -26.09
CA LYS A 31 0.49 13.32 -25.10
C LYS A 31 1.56 14.39 -25.21
N LEU A 32 2.25 14.65 -24.11
CA LEU A 32 3.42 15.51 -24.06
C LEU A 32 4.69 14.66 -23.97
N ASP A 33 5.61 14.88 -24.88
CA ASP A 33 6.93 14.26 -24.89
C ASP A 33 7.99 15.32 -24.57
N VAL A 34 8.76 15.12 -23.50
CA VAL A 34 9.82 16.00 -23.03
C VAL A 34 11.16 15.31 -23.22
N TYR A 35 12.05 15.94 -23.98
CA TYR A 35 13.34 15.38 -24.34
C TYR A 35 14.46 16.04 -23.53
N LEU A 36 15.19 15.23 -22.79
CA LEU A 36 16.32 15.66 -21.96
C LEU A 36 17.63 15.22 -22.58
N LYS A 37 18.59 16.14 -22.62
CA LYS A 37 19.99 15.84 -22.92
C LYS A 37 20.89 16.11 -21.73
N VAL A 38 22.09 15.57 -21.77
CA VAL A 38 23.12 15.78 -20.76
C VAL A 38 24.24 16.65 -21.34
N TYR A 39 24.76 17.58 -20.54
CA TYR A 39 25.94 18.34 -20.94
C TYR A 39 27.14 17.39 -21.13
N LYS A 40 27.75 17.39 -22.31
CA LYS A 40 28.82 16.45 -22.68
C LYS A 40 30.05 16.53 -21.80
N GLU A 41 30.32 17.72 -21.27
CA GLU A 41 31.45 18.01 -20.39
C GLU A 41 31.14 17.73 -18.91
N ALA A 42 29.93 17.23 -18.60
CA ALA A 42 29.53 16.98 -17.24
C ALA A 42 30.37 15.89 -16.58
N LEU A 43 30.68 16.12 -15.33
CA LEU A 43 31.35 15.15 -14.46
C LEU A 43 30.31 14.49 -13.57
N LEU A 44 30.22 13.18 -13.63
CA LEU A 44 29.17 12.40 -12.98
C LEU A 44 29.71 11.55 -11.85
N SER A 45 28.85 11.12 -10.94
CA SER A 45 29.24 10.19 -9.89
C SER A 45 29.20 8.73 -10.38
N CYS A 46 30.20 7.95 -9.99
CA CYS A 46 30.25 6.52 -10.32
C CYS A 46 29.22 5.75 -9.48
N PRO A 47 28.27 5.03 -10.09
CA PRO A 47 27.23 4.29 -9.35
C PRO A 47 27.78 3.08 -8.61
N ASN A 48 29.01 2.61 -8.91
CA ASN A 48 29.61 1.46 -8.25
C ASN A 48 30.36 1.80 -6.95
N CYS A 49 31.10 2.90 -6.93
CA CYS A 49 31.98 3.26 -5.80
C CYS A 49 31.73 4.65 -5.22
N GLY A 50 30.71 5.37 -5.71
CA GLY A 50 30.36 6.71 -5.26
C GLY A 50 31.39 7.81 -5.61
N ALA A 51 32.47 7.51 -6.33
CA ALA A 51 33.47 8.51 -6.71
C ALA A 51 32.84 9.58 -7.61
N GLY A 52 32.82 10.82 -7.16
CA GLY A 52 32.37 11.96 -7.92
C GLY A 52 33.34 12.36 -9.05
N HIS A 53 32.91 13.32 -9.88
CA HIS A 53 33.75 13.97 -10.91
C HIS A 53 34.33 12.98 -11.93
N GLN A 54 33.57 11.97 -12.34
CA GLN A 54 33.98 11.01 -13.34
C GLN A 54 33.53 11.44 -14.73
N PRO A 55 34.39 11.36 -15.77
CA PRO A 55 34.03 11.77 -17.11
C PRO A 55 32.97 10.84 -17.72
N ILE A 56 32.21 11.38 -18.65
CA ILE A 56 31.31 10.60 -19.50
C ILE A 56 32.17 9.75 -20.44
N TYR A 57 31.92 8.43 -20.44
CA TYR A 57 32.54 7.49 -21.38
C TYR A 57 31.85 7.54 -22.74
N ASP A 58 30.53 7.37 -22.72
CA ASP A 58 29.65 7.47 -23.89
C ASP A 58 28.22 7.77 -23.47
N ILE A 59 27.41 8.10 -24.47
CA ILE A 59 25.97 8.28 -24.37
C ILE A 59 25.34 7.32 -25.37
N ALA A 60 24.29 6.60 -24.94
CA ALA A 60 23.60 5.66 -25.84
C ALA A 60 22.90 6.41 -26.98
N ASP A 61 22.85 5.81 -28.16
CA ASP A 61 22.23 6.36 -29.36
C ASP A 61 20.68 6.41 -29.29
N TYR A 62 20.10 5.97 -28.22
CA TYR A 62 18.65 5.98 -27.96
C TYR A 62 18.31 6.53 -26.61
N ASP A 63 17.22 7.29 -26.55
CA ASP A 63 16.66 7.80 -25.32
C ASP A 63 15.87 6.73 -24.60
N ARG A 64 15.92 6.80 -23.27
CA ARG A 64 15.02 6.04 -22.41
C ARG A 64 13.78 6.86 -22.09
N THR A 65 12.66 6.17 -21.96
CA THR A 65 11.37 6.81 -21.72
C THR A 65 10.84 6.46 -20.33
N TRP A 66 10.37 7.47 -19.63
CA TRP A 66 9.68 7.34 -18.35
C TRP A 66 8.34 8.06 -18.40
N ARG A 67 7.30 7.37 -17.97
CA ARG A 67 5.99 7.99 -17.73
C ARG A 67 6.10 8.93 -16.52
N HIS A 68 5.74 10.19 -16.75
CA HIS A 68 5.68 11.24 -15.73
C HIS A 68 4.23 11.54 -15.34
N LEU A 69 4.00 12.43 -14.37
CA LEU A 69 2.67 12.98 -14.10
C LEU A 69 2.04 13.53 -15.36
N ASN A 70 0.71 13.55 -15.42
CA ASN A 70 0.05 14.24 -16.52
C ASN A 70 0.39 15.73 -16.50
N PHE A 71 0.60 16.28 -17.67
CA PHE A 71 0.59 17.73 -17.87
C PHE A 71 -0.84 18.12 -18.26
N LEU A 72 -1.53 18.81 -17.37
CA LEU A 72 -2.99 19.00 -17.44
C LEU A 72 -3.68 17.63 -17.50
N GLU A 73 -4.46 17.38 -18.57
CA GLU A 73 -5.14 16.09 -18.80
C GLU A 73 -4.32 15.09 -19.61
N TYR A 74 -3.20 15.51 -20.18
CA TYR A 74 -2.42 14.73 -21.14
C TYR A 74 -1.32 13.92 -20.47
N PRO A 75 -1.16 12.63 -20.85
CA PRO A 75 -0.01 11.84 -20.43
C PRO A 75 1.30 12.52 -20.81
N CYS A 76 2.23 12.61 -19.87
CA CYS A 76 3.56 13.17 -20.10
C CYS A 76 4.64 12.09 -20.03
N TYR A 77 5.57 12.11 -20.97
CA TYR A 77 6.69 11.18 -21.04
C TYR A 77 8.01 11.94 -21.09
N ILE A 78 8.95 11.53 -20.27
CA ILE A 78 10.32 12.02 -20.29
C ILE A 78 11.17 11.04 -21.08
N HIS A 79 11.84 11.55 -22.11
CA HIS A 79 12.84 10.86 -22.92
C HIS A 79 14.19 11.45 -22.55
N ALA A 80 15.16 10.62 -22.18
CA ALA A 80 16.44 11.16 -21.76
C ALA A 80 17.64 10.32 -22.21
N GLU A 81 18.69 11.02 -22.57
CA GLU A 81 20.02 10.45 -22.71
C GLU A 81 20.46 9.79 -21.40
N HIS A 82 21.09 8.62 -21.49
CA HIS A 82 21.55 7.88 -20.34
C HIS A 82 23.03 7.54 -20.45
N PRO A 83 23.92 8.45 -20.00
CA PRO A 83 25.35 8.31 -20.14
C PRO A 83 25.93 7.17 -19.29
N ARG A 84 27.11 6.69 -19.70
CA ARG A 84 28.00 5.85 -18.89
C ARG A 84 29.19 6.67 -18.41
N THR A 85 29.65 6.44 -17.19
CA THR A 85 30.89 6.99 -16.67
C THR A 85 32.05 6.01 -16.91
N ASP A 86 33.26 6.56 -17.08
CA ASP A 86 34.52 5.82 -17.02
C ASP A 86 35.20 6.15 -15.68
N CYS A 87 34.94 5.33 -14.67
CA CYS A 87 35.43 5.61 -13.33
C CYS A 87 36.93 5.38 -13.20
N LYS A 88 37.69 6.42 -12.96
CA LYS A 88 39.14 6.37 -12.76
C LYS A 88 39.53 5.72 -11.44
N LYS A 89 38.60 5.69 -10.44
CA LYS A 89 38.87 5.07 -9.13
C LYS A 89 38.69 3.55 -9.13
N CYS A 90 37.63 3.02 -9.74
CA CYS A 90 37.35 1.59 -9.73
C CYS A 90 37.49 0.90 -11.10
N GLY A 91 37.84 1.63 -12.15
CA GLY A 91 38.05 1.12 -13.51
C GLY A 91 36.77 0.63 -14.22
N LYS A 92 35.59 0.84 -13.65
CA LYS A 92 34.33 0.34 -14.21
C LYS A 92 33.65 1.39 -15.09
N LYS A 93 33.14 0.93 -16.22
CA LYS A 93 32.29 1.70 -17.12
C LYS A 93 30.84 1.32 -16.87
N GLN A 94 30.06 2.24 -16.26
CA GLN A 94 28.69 1.96 -15.88
C GLN A 94 27.74 3.12 -16.19
N ARG A 95 26.47 2.79 -16.44
CA ARG A 95 25.40 3.79 -16.58
C ARG A 95 25.17 4.48 -15.25
N VAL A 96 25.07 5.79 -15.30
CA VAL A 96 24.81 6.61 -14.10
C VAL A 96 23.39 6.39 -13.58
N GLU A 97 23.20 6.70 -12.31
CA GLU A 97 21.85 6.81 -11.75
C GLU A 97 21.18 8.08 -12.29
N ILE A 98 19.88 8.00 -12.50
CA ILE A 98 19.07 9.12 -12.95
C ILE A 98 18.23 9.68 -11.79
N PRO A 99 18.13 11.00 -11.62
CA PRO A 99 17.51 11.58 -10.43
C PRO A 99 16.00 11.35 -10.34
N TRP A 100 15.29 11.33 -11.48
CA TRP A 100 13.83 11.27 -11.53
C TRP A 100 13.22 9.86 -11.49
N ALA A 101 14.00 8.79 -11.49
CA ALA A 101 13.49 7.42 -11.36
C ALA A 101 14.23 6.62 -10.30
N ILE A 102 13.56 5.62 -9.71
CA ILE A 102 14.17 4.75 -8.68
C ILE A 102 15.22 3.83 -9.31
N LYS A 103 14.90 3.31 -10.49
CA LYS A 103 15.80 2.48 -11.30
C LYS A 103 15.74 2.93 -12.75
N PRO A 104 16.85 2.89 -13.49
CA PRO A 104 16.85 3.32 -14.90
C PRO A 104 15.83 2.60 -15.79
N ARG A 105 15.42 1.37 -15.39
CA ARG A 105 14.45 0.54 -16.14
C ARG A 105 13.03 0.57 -15.55
N ALA A 106 12.77 1.42 -14.58
CA ALA A 106 11.44 1.47 -13.92
C ALA A 106 10.30 1.85 -14.89
N GLY A 107 10.61 2.69 -15.89
CA GLY A 107 9.62 3.18 -16.85
C GLY A 107 8.65 4.22 -16.29
N PHE A 108 8.86 4.63 -15.03
CA PHE A 108 8.08 5.65 -14.31
C PHE A 108 9.02 6.60 -13.56
N THR A 109 8.58 7.84 -13.40
CA THR A 109 9.29 8.79 -12.55
C THR A 109 8.88 8.62 -11.09
N LYS A 110 9.74 9.05 -10.15
CA LYS A 110 9.45 9.06 -8.70
C LYS A 110 8.17 9.83 -8.36
N LEU A 111 7.89 10.92 -9.09
CA LEU A 111 6.67 11.71 -8.90
C LEU A 111 5.43 10.94 -9.36
N PHE A 112 5.52 10.21 -10.48
CA PHE A 112 4.43 9.33 -10.91
C PHE A 112 4.19 8.22 -9.89
N ASP A 113 5.25 7.56 -9.42
CA ASP A 113 5.16 6.55 -8.38
C ASP A 113 4.47 7.08 -7.11
N ALA A 114 4.88 8.27 -6.63
CA ALA A 114 4.29 8.91 -5.45
C ALA A 114 2.79 9.21 -5.65
N TRP A 115 2.41 9.64 -6.84
CA TRP A 115 1.01 9.86 -7.18
C TRP A 115 0.20 8.55 -7.18
N ILE A 116 0.73 7.49 -7.78
CA ILE A 116 0.10 6.16 -7.72
C ILE A 116 -0.07 5.70 -6.28
N MET A 117 0.98 5.83 -5.44
CA MET A 117 0.92 5.46 -4.02
C MET A 117 -0.15 6.25 -3.24
N LYS A 118 -0.42 7.50 -3.63
CA LYS A 118 -1.51 8.29 -3.05
C LYS A 118 -2.88 7.77 -3.49
N LEU A 119 -3.06 7.46 -4.78
CA LEU A 119 -4.35 7.00 -5.33
C LEU A 119 -4.75 5.61 -4.79
N VAL A 120 -3.83 4.68 -4.66
CA VAL A 120 -4.13 3.31 -4.20
C VAL A 120 -4.53 3.22 -2.73
N LYS A 121 -4.37 4.30 -1.95
CA LYS A 121 -4.89 4.36 -0.58
C LYS A 121 -6.42 4.42 -0.56
N ASP A 122 -7.01 5.08 -1.54
CA ASP A 122 -8.44 5.40 -1.55
C ASP A 122 -9.20 4.67 -2.67
N MET A 123 -8.47 4.10 -3.66
CA MET A 123 -9.05 3.50 -4.85
C MET A 123 -8.51 2.09 -5.13
N PRO A 124 -9.37 1.15 -5.59
CA PRO A 124 -8.89 -0.14 -6.09
C PRO A 124 -7.95 0.02 -7.31
N MET A 125 -6.95 -0.85 -7.42
CA MET A 125 -5.95 -0.81 -8.50
C MET A 125 -6.55 -0.70 -9.90
N ASN A 126 -7.63 -1.42 -10.19
CA ASN A 126 -8.32 -1.36 -11.49
C ASN A 126 -8.92 0.02 -11.78
N ALA A 127 -9.35 0.76 -10.76
CA ALA A 127 -9.85 2.12 -10.93
C ALA A 127 -8.68 3.09 -11.18
N VAL A 128 -7.58 2.93 -10.45
CA VAL A 128 -6.35 3.69 -10.67
C VAL A 128 -5.82 3.45 -12.08
N SER A 129 -5.75 2.19 -12.53
CA SER A 129 -5.30 1.81 -13.88
C SER A 129 -6.08 2.55 -14.98
N ARG A 130 -7.42 2.56 -14.88
CA ARG A 130 -8.27 3.30 -15.84
C ARG A 130 -8.05 4.82 -15.76
N LEU A 131 -7.88 5.36 -14.56
CA LEU A 131 -7.70 6.80 -14.34
C LEU A 131 -6.39 7.31 -14.97
N VAL A 132 -5.31 6.54 -14.79
CA VAL A 132 -3.97 6.98 -15.22
C VAL A 132 -3.59 6.50 -16.63
N GLY A 133 -4.39 5.59 -17.24
CA GLY A 133 -4.14 5.04 -18.55
C GLY A 133 -2.95 4.08 -18.62
N GLU A 134 -2.59 3.43 -17.49
CA GLU A 134 -1.49 2.47 -17.41
C GLU A 134 -2.01 1.08 -17.02
N HIS A 135 -1.34 0.04 -17.52
CA HIS A 135 -1.73 -1.34 -17.20
C HIS A 135 -1.51 -1.65 -15.71
N ASP A 136 -2.48 -2.30 -15.09
CA ASP A 136 -2.49 -2.59 -13.64
C ASP A 136 -1.26 -3.36 -13.17
N THR A 137 -0.73 -4.31 -13.96
CA THR A 137 0.48 -5.07 -13.61
C THR A 137 1.73 -4.19 -13.48
N ARG A 138 1.80 -3.08 -14.22
CA ARG A 138 2.88 -2.10 -14.08
C ARG A 138 2.73 -1.31 -12.78
N LEU A 139 1.49 -0.93 -12.43
CA LEU A 139 1.18 -0.20 -11.20
C LEU A 139 1.37 -1.08 -9.97
N TRP A 140 1.04 -2.37 -10.03
CA TRP A 140 1.33 -3.33 -8.97
C TRP A 140 2.82 -3.42 -8.64
N ARG A 141 3.72 -3.28 -9.63
CA ARG A 141 5.17 -3.27 -9.40
C ARG A 141 5.61 -2.05 -8.59
N ILE A 142 4.97 -0.88 -8.81
CA ILE A 142 5.21 0.31 -7.99
C ILE A 142 4.80 0.01 -6.56
N LEU A 143 3.56 -0.44 -6.34
CA LEU A 143 3.04 -0.74 -5.01
C LEU A 143 3.91 -1.75 -4.27
N HIS A 144 4.25 -2.88 -4.89
CA HIS A 144 5.13 -3.89 -4.28
C HIS A 144 6.48 -3.30 -3.88
N HIS A 145 7.11 -2.51 -4.74
CA HIS A 145 8.41 -1.91 -4.43
C HIS A 145 8.37 -1.08 -3.14
N TYR A 146 7.38 -0.19 -3.00
CA TYR A 146 7.28 0.67 -1.82
C TYR A 146 6.82 -0.08 -0.58
N VAL A 147 5.89 -1.02 -0.72
CA VAL A 147 5.42 -1.85 0.40
C VAL A 147 6.54 -2.74 0.91
N ASP A 148 7.27 -3.42 0.02
CA ASP A 148 8.38 -4.30 0.41
C ASP A 148 9.48 -3.51 1.13
N HIS A 149 9.79 -2.29 0.64
CA HIS A 149 10.76 -1.42 1.30
C HIS A 149 10.27 -0.98 2.69
N ALA A 150 9.01 -0.56 2.80
CA ALA A 150 8.43 -0.16 4.08
C ALA A 150 8.42 -1.31 5.09
N LEU A 151 8.07 -2.52 4.64
CA LEU A 151 8.07 -3.73 5.47
C LEU A 151 9.50 -4.15 5.90
N ALA A 152 10.51 -3.90 5.05
CA ALA A 152 11.90 -4.23 5.38
C ALA A 152 12.49 -3.35 6.49
N VAL A 153 12.06 -2.09 6.58
CA VAL A 153 12.55 -1.12 7.58
C VAL A 153 11.58 -0.91 8.75
N GLN A 154 10.50 -1.69 8.81
CA GLN A 154 9.49 -1.58 9.86
C GLN A 154 10.11 -1.87 11.23
N ASP A 155 9.91 -0.97 12.19
CA ASP A 155 10.30 -1.18 13.59
C ASP A 155 9.09 -1.64 14.41
N LEU A 156 9.16 -2.84 14.97
CA LEU A 156 8.13 -3.46 15.81
C LEU A 156 8.55 -3.55 17.30
N SER A 157 9.63 -2.89 17.70
CA SER A 157 10.17 -2.94 19.06
C SER A 157 9.20 -2.46 20.14
N GLN A 158 8.26 -1.60 19.78
CA GLN A 158 7.28 -0.99 20.68
C GLN A 158 5.90 -1.65 20.64
N VAL A 159 5.75 -2.80 19.98
CA VAL A 159 4.47 -3.49 19.91
C VAL A 159 4.17 -4.15 21.25
N THR A 160 3.08 -3.73 21.89
CA THR A 160 2.59 -4.25 23.17
C THR A 160 1.20 -4.86 23.10
N LYS A 161 0.43 -4.50 22.04
CA LYS A 161 -0.94 -4.99 21.85
C LYS A 161 -1.18 -5.35 20.40
N ILE A 162 -1.74 -6.52 20.16
CA ILE A 162 -1.99 -7.07 18.85
C ILE A 162 -3.48 -7.32 18.66
N ASN A 163 -4.04 -6.79 17.55
CA ASN A 163 -5.34 -7.22 17.07
C ASN A 163 -5.15 -8.22 15.94
N THR A 164 -5.96 -9.27 15.92
CA THR A 164 -5.98 -10.23 14.82
C THR A 164 -7.39 -10.53 14.36
N ASP A 165 -7.56 -10.67 13.05
CA ASP A 165 -8.81 -10.99 12.40
C ASP A 165 -8.58 -11.86 11.16
N GLU A 166 -9.62 -12.64 10.80
CA GLU A 166 -9.64 -13.44 9.58
C GLU A 166 -10.57 -12.82 8.54
N THR A 167 -10.10 -12.76 7.30
CA THR A 167 -10.97 -12.37 6.20
C THR A 167 -10.79 -13.31 5.01
N SER A 168 -11.83 -13.43 4.18
CA SER A 168 -11.76 -14.21 2.95
C SER A 168 -11.15 -13.37 1.83
N SER A 169 -10.05 -13.82 1.25
CA SER A 169 -9.41 -13.15 0.13
C SER A 169 -10.09 -13.43 -1.22
N LYS A 170 -10.82 -14.55 -1.32
CA LYS A 170 -11.55 -14.99 -2.54
C LYS A 170 -12.75 -15.86 -2.14
N ARG A 171 -13.67 -16.10 -3.08
CA ARG A 171 -14.71 -17.11 -2.91
C ARG A 171 -14.10 -18.49 -2.64
N GLY A 172 -14.70 -19.24 -1.72
CA GLY A 172 -14.18 -20.52 -1.19
C GLY A 172 -13.40 -20.32 0.09
N HIS A 173 -12.69 -21.34 0.55
CA HIS A 173 -11.96 -21.34 1.84
C HIS A 173 -10.56 -20.69 1.75
N ASN A 174 -10.44 -19.57 1.04
CA ASN A 174 -9.19 -18.82 0.92
C ASN A 174 -9.15 -17.72 1.97
N TYR A 175 -8.71 -18.06 3.18
CA TYR A 175 -8.58 -17.12 4.28
C TYR A 175 -7.21 -16.44 4.30
N ILE A 176 -7.18 -15.24 4.84
CA ILE A 176 -5.97 -14.54 5.28
C ILE A 176 -6.18 -14.10 6.72
N THR A 177 -5.14 -14.23 7.52
CA THR A 177 -5.09 -13.73 8.90
C THR A 177 -4.26 -12.45 8.90
N ILE A 178 -4.78 -11.40 9.51
CA ILE A 178 -4.15 -10.09 9.60
C ILE A 178 -3.80 -9.84 11.07
N PHE A 179 -2.56 -9.43 11.33
CA PHE A 179 -2.08 -9.01 12.64
C PHE A 179 -1.75 -7.52 12.59
N VAL A 180 -2.29 -6.75 13.54
CA VAL A 180 -2.21 -5.28 13.57
C VAL A 180 -1.74 -4.84 14.94
N ASP A 181 -0.81 -3.89 15.01
CA ASP A 181 -0.52 -3.13 16.21
C ASP A 181 -1.74 -2.29 16.59
N SER A 182 -2.36 -2.59 17.73
CA SER A 182 -3.59 -1.94 18.19
C SER A 182 -3.41 -0.46 18.49
N GLU A 183 -2.19 -0.05 18.88
CA GLU A 183 -1.89 1.33 19.29
C GLU A 183 -1.55 2.20 18.08
N LYS A 184 -0.62 1.76 17.25
CA LYS A 184 -0.21 2.49 16.03
C LYS A 184 -1.14 2.25 14.85
N LYS A 185 -2.01 1.24 14.91
CA LYS A 185 -2.92 0.82 13.81
C LYS A 185 -2.18 0.43 12.53
N ASN A 186 -0.96 -0.06 12.67
CA ASN A 186 -0.12 -0.52 11.58
C ASN A 186 -0.20 -2.04 11.45
N VAL A 187 -0.21 -2.54 10.22
CA VAL A 187 -0.15 -3.99 9.96
C VAL A 187 1.23 -4.51 10.35
N ILE A 188 1.26 -5.52 11.23
CA ILE A 188 2.48 -6.24 11.63
C ILE A 188 2.78 -7.33 10.59
N HIS A 189 1.76 -8.16 10.32
CA HIS A 189 1.89 -9.31 9.42
C HIS A 189 0.56 -9.66 8.76
N VAL A 190 0.64 -10.19 7.54
CA VAL A 190 -0.49 -10.79 6.82
C VAL A 190 -0.08 -12.17 6.35
N ALA A 191 -0.79 -13.19 6.80
CA ALA A 191 -0.52 -14.58 6.44
C ALA A 191 -1.68 -15.19 5.66
N LYS A 192 -1.36 -16.09 4.72
CA LYS A 192 -2.38 -16.93 4.07
C LYS A 192 -2.78 -18.05 5.01
N GLY A 193 -4.07 -18.34 5.08
CA GLY A 193 -4.60 -19.37 5.95
C GLY A 193 -5.11 -18.82 7.28
N LYS A 194 -5.40 -19.74 8.18
CA LYS A 194 -5.94 -19.49 9.54
C LYS A 194 -5.42 -20.51 10.55
N ASP A 195 -4.32 -21.15 10.27
CA ASP A 195 -3.73 -22.21 11.07
C ASP A 195 -2.65 -21.71 12.04
N ALA A 196 -1.98 -22.63 12.73
CA ALA A 196 -0.91 -22.31 13.67
C ALA A 196 0.30 -21.65 12.98
N GLU A 197 0.50 -21.94 11.70
CA GLU A 197 1.59 -21.40 10.92
C GLU A 197 1.49 -19.86 10.76
N THR A 198 0.26 -19.33 10.65
CA THR A 198 0.04 -17.88 10.56
C THR A 198 0.51 -17.15 11.81
N TRP A 199 0.33 -17.75 12.99
CA TRP A 199 0.75 -17.21 14.29
C TRP A 199 2.27 -17.31 14.45
N ARG A 200 2.86 -18.44 14.04
CA ARG A 200 4.31 -18.61 14.03
C ARG A 200 4.98 -17.55 13.17
N ALA A 201 4.49 -17.35 11.95
CA ALA A 201 5.02 -16.35 11.04
C ALA A 201 4.88 -14.91 11.58
N CYS A 202 3.77 -14.60 12.28
CA CYS A 202 3.60 -13.31 12.96
C CYS A 202 4.67 -13.12 14.06
N LYS A 203 4.89 -14.13 14.91
CA LYS A 203 5.91 -14.09 15.95
C LYS A 203 7.30 -13.87 15.37
N GLU A 204 7.69 -14.67 14.36
CA GLU A 204 8.98 -14.55 13.68
C GLU A 204 9.18 -13.17 13.06
N LYS A 205 8.12 -12.61 12.42
CA LYS A 205 8.15 -11.25 11.87
C LYS A 205 8.33 -10.20 12.97
N LEU A 206 7.62 -10.32 14.08
CA LEU A 206 7.74 -9.43 15.23
C LEU A 206 9.18 -9.41 15.75
N GLU A 207 9.75 -10.60 16.02
CA GLU A 207 11.11 -10.75 16.55
C GLU A 207 12.18 -10.27 15.57
N ALA A 208 12.05 -10.58 14.28
CA ALA A 208 12.97 -10.13 13.23
C ALA A 208 13.03 -8.61 13.07
N HIS A 209 11.99 -7.89 13.51
CA HIS A 209 11.88 -6.44 13.44
C HIS A 209 11.98 -5.75 14.82
N GLY A 210 12.68 -6.36 15.77
CA GLY A 210 13.03 -5.78 17.06
C GLY A 210 11.97 -5.94 18.16
N GLY A 211 10.80 -6.50 17.86
CA GLY A 211 9.78 -6.78 18.85
C GLY A 211 10.15 -7.98 19.74
N ARG A 212 9.49 -8.08 20.88
CA ARG A 212 9.66 -9.21 21.83
C ARG A 212 8.29 -9.74 22.21
N VAL A 213 8.12 -11.05 22.16
CA VAL A 213 6.87 -11.72 22.55
C VAL A 213 6.47 -11.36 23.98
N GLN A 214 7.43 -11.28 24.90
CA GLN A 214 7.20 -10.96 26.32
C GLN A 214 6.69 -9.52 26.54
N ASN A 215 6.89 -8.63 25.57
CA ASN A 215 6.38 -7.25 25.64
C ASN A 215 4.90 -7.17 25.22
N VAL A 216 4.37 -8.22 24.57
CA VAL A 216 2.96 -8.26 24.15
C VAL A 216 2.09 -8.58 25.36
N THR A 217 1.37 -7.60 25.85
CA THR A 217 0.52 -7.68 27.04
C THR A 217 -0.93 -8.00 26.73
N GLU A 218 -1.36 -7.79 25.48
CA GLU A 218 -2.76 -7.99 25.06
C GLU A 218 -2.85 -8.50 23.63
N VAL A 219 -3.69 -9.50 23.41
CA VAL A 219 -4.09 -9.97 22.08
C VAL A 219 -5.60 -9.94 21.96
N CYS A 220 -6.12 -9.11 21.06
CA CYS A 220 -7.54 -8.98 20.76
C CYS A 220 -7.89 -9.78 19.50
N MET A 221 -8.94 -10.61 19.57
CA MET A 221 -9.30 -11.53 18.49
C MET A 221 -10.79 -11.88 18.51
N ASP A 222 -11.21 -12.70 17.53
CA ASP A 222 -12.48 -13.42 17.55
C ASP A 222 -12.51 -14.47 18.67
N MET A 223 -13.71 -14.84 19.12
CA MET A 223 -13.96 -15.87 20.16
C MET A 223 -13.74 -17.31 19.68
N SER A 224 -12.97 -17.52 18.62
CA SER A 224 -12.65 -18.85 18.10
C SER A 224 -11.77 -19.62 19.08
N ALA A 225 -12.19 -20.81 19.52
CA ALA A 225 -11.40 -21.67 20.40
C ALA A 225 -10.00 -21.99 19.84
N ALA A 226 -9.90 -22.10 18.50
CA ALA A 226 -8.63 -22.31 17.83
C ALA A 226 -7.69 -21.09 17.94
N PHE A 227 -8.23 -19.88 17.87
CA PHE A 227 -7.45 -18.65 18.03
C PHE A 227 -7.00 -18.46 19.47
N ILE A 228 -7.89 -18.69 20.44
CA ILE A 228 -7.57 -18.63 21.87
C ILE A 228 -6.39 -19.52 22.19
N LYS A 229 -6.43 -20.79 21.76
CA LYS A 229 -5.33 -21.73 21.97
C LYS A 229 -4.02 -21.21 21.39
N ARG A 230 -4.04 -20.73 20.14
CA ARG A 230 -2.81 -20.25 19.45
C ARG A 230 -2.26 -18.98 20.07
N ALA A 231 -3.13 -18.04 20.47
CA ALA A 231 -2.67 -16.86 21.19
C ALA A 231 -1.94 -17.25 22.47
N SER A 232 -2.48 -18.18 23.26
CA SER A 232 -1.82 -18.68 24.46
C SER A 232 -0.51 -19.42 24.17
N ASP A 233 -0.44 -20.16 23.04
CA ASP A 233 0.77 -20.90 22.67
C ASP A 233 1.91 -19.97 22.19
N TYR A 234 1.59 -18.89 21.46
CA TYR A 234 2.58 -18.01 20.86
C TYR A 234 2.84 -16.72 21.63
N PHE A 235 1.88 -16.26 22.44
CA PHE A 235 1.95 -15.06 23.29
C PHE A 235 1.46 -15.39 24.71
N PRO A 236 2.21 -16.24 25.45
CA PRO A 236 1.75 -16.80 26.72
C PRO A 236 1.54 -15.76 27.82
N ASP A 237 2.26 -14.64 27.77
CA ASP A 237 2.18 -13.57 28.77
C ASP A 237 1.07 -12.55 28.46
N ALA A 238 0.41 -12.67 27.30
CA ALA A 238 -0.61 -11.73 26.87
C ALA A 238 -1.99 -12.09 27.41
N SER A 239 -2.73 -11.10 27.90
CA SER A 239 -4.16 -11.24 28.17
C SER A 239 -4.95 -11.32 26.86
N ILE A 240 -5.91 -12.23 26.80
CA ILE A 240 -6.77 -12.39 25.63
C ILE A 240 -8.02 -11.54 25.83
N THR A 241 -8.30 -10.67 24.87
CA THR A 241 -9.53 -9.88 24.77
C THR A 241 -10.29 -10.25 23.49
N PHE A 242 -11.60 -10.03 23.51
CA PHE A 242 -12.43 -10.35 22.35
C PHE A 242 -12.92 -9.09 21.66
N ASP A 243 -12.91 -9.13 20.32
CA ASP A 243 -13.44 -8.03 19.52
C ASP A 243 -14.92 -7.79 19.87
N LYS A 244 -15.19 -6.54 20.27
CA LYS A 244 -16.53 -6.07 20.64
C LYS A 244 -17.59 -6.37 19.55
N PHE A 245 -17.21 -6.31 18.29
CA PHE A 245 -18.14 -6.59 17.19
C PHE A 245 -18.63 -8.04 17.25
N HIS A 246 -17.72 -9.00 17.41
CA HIS A 246 -18.04 -10.43 17.49
C HIS A 246 -18.84 -10.75 18.77
N VAL A 247 -18.49 -10.15 19.91
CA VAL A 247 -19.26 -10.31 21.16
C VAL A 247 -20.70 -9.82 21.00
N ILE A 248 -20.90 -8.63 20.45
CA ILE A 248 -22.23 -8.07 20.20
C ILE A 248 -22.99 -8.90 19.16
N GLN A 249 -22.31 -9.42 18.14
CA GLN A 249 -22.93 -10.27 17.12
C GLN A 249 -23.50 -11.56 17.73
N GLU A 250 -22.75 -12.22 18.61
CA GLU A 250 -23.24 -13.43 19.27
C GLU A 250 -24.38 -13.13 20.27
N ALA A 251 -24.30 -12.02 21.01
CA ALA A 251 -25.40 -11.56 21.86
C ALA A 251 -26.67 -11.31 21.03
N ASN A 252 -26.56 -10.61 19.92
CA ASN A 252 -27.67 -10.36 19.01
C ASN A 252 -28.24 -11.66 18.41
N ARG A 253 -27.37 -12.63 18.09
CA ARG A 253 -27.78 -13.96 17.62
C ARG A 253 -28.59 -14.69 18.68
N ALA A 254 -28.14 -14.68 19.93
CA ALA A 254 -28.87 -15.30 21.05
C ALA A 254 -30.26 -14.65 21.23
N VAL A 255 -30.34 -13.32 21.22
CA VAL A 255 -31.61 -12.59 21.30
C VAL A 255 -32.55 -12.98 20.14
N ASP A 256 -32.03 -13.07 18.90
CA ASP A 256 -32.86 -13.45 17.73
C ASP A 256 -33.35 -14.91 17.80
N VAL A 257 -32.55 -15.82 18.37
CA VAL A 257 -32.95 -17.20 18.61
C VAL A 257 -34.12 -17.26 19.60
N VAL A 258 -33.99 -16.57 20.74
CA VAL A 258 -35.08 -16.48 21.73
C VAL A 258 -36.34 -15.89 21.12
N ARG A 259 -36.21 -14.74 20.45
CA ARG A 259 -37.34 -14.11 19.77
C ARG A 259 -38.04 -15.05 18.78
N ARG A 260 -37.30 -15.84 17.99
CA ARG A 260 -37.87 -16.79 17.03
C ARG A 260 -38.60 -17.93 17.71
N ASN A 261 -38.11 -18.42 18.82
CA ASN A 261 -38.73 -19.49 19.59
C ASN A 261 -40.05 -18.98 20.23
N GLU A 262 -40.01 -17.81 20.85
CA GLU A 262 -41.17 -17.22 21.51
C GLU A 262 -42.24 -16.70 20.52
N ARG A 263 -41.90 -16.42 19.26
CA ARG A 263 -42.85 -16.03 18.22
C ARG A 263 -44.01 -17.01 18.04
N ASN A 264 -43.77 -18.28 18.29
CA ASN A 264 -44.81 -19.33 18.16
C ASN A 264 -45.84 -19.23 19.31
N ARG A 265 -45.48 -18.56 20.43
CA ARG A 265 -46.34 -18.36 21.59
C ARG A 265 -46.91 -16.94 21.65
N CYS A 266 -46.21 -15.97 21.04
CA CYS A 266 -46.57 -14.56 21.07
C CYS A 266 -46.50 -14.00 19.63
N ALA A 267 -47.66 -13.75 19.05
CA ALA A 267 -47.79 -13.26 17.66
C ALA A 267 -47.17 -11.86 17.48
N ASP A 268 -47.12 -11.04 18.54
CA ASP A 268 -46.57 -9.68 18.52
C ASP A 268 -45.07 -9.65 18.20
N LEU A 269 -44.36 -10.75 18.38
CA LEU A 269 -42.96 -10.88 18.03
C LEU A 269 -42.72 -11.08 16.53
N LYS A 270 -43.79 -11.22 15.72
CA LYS A 270 -43.68 -11.33 14.27
C LYS A 270 -43.21 -10.02 13.67
N ASN A 271 -42.20 -10.08 12.81
CA ASN A 271 -41.59 -8.91 12.13
C ASN A 271 -40.85 -7.90 13.03
N THR A 272 -40.58 -8.24 14.29
CA THR A 272 -39.94 -7.35 15.27
C THR A 272 -38.41 -7.47 15.33
N ARG A 273 -37.78 -8.29 14.46
CA ARG A 273 -36.32 -8.55 14.52
C ARG A 273 -35.49 -7.30 14.74
N TYR A 274 -35.72 -6.26 13.96
CA TYR A 274 -34.90 -5.05 14.01
C TYR A 274 -35.22 -4.11 15.19
N ILE A 275 -36.33 -4.33 15.86
CA ILE A 275 -36.66 -3.63 17.12
C ILE A 275 -35.71 -4.11 18.23
N TRP A 276 -35.38 -5.41 18.23
CA TRP A 276 -34.52 -6.06 19.23
C TRP A 276 -33.03 -5.94 18.92
N LEU A 277 -32.65 -5.88 17.64
CA LEU A 277 -31.24 -5.99 17.20
C LEU A 277 -30.61 -4.66 16.76
N LYS A 278 -31.37 -3.56 16.75
CA LYS A 278 -30.84 -2.23 16.40
C LYS A 278 -30.86 -1.32 17.60
N ASN A 279 -29.87 -0.44 17.68
CA ASN A 279 -29.92 0.67 18.63
C ASN A 279 -31.13 1.54 18.32
N GLU A 280 -31.76 2.09 19.36
CA GLU A 280 -32.94 2.94 19.26
C GLU A 280 -32.76 4.08 18.24
N LYS A 281 -31.56 4.67 18.19
CA LYS A 281 -31.18 5.73 17.24
C LYS A 281 -31.33 5.31 15.77
N ASN A 282 -31.18 4.02 15.48
CA ASN A 282 -31.18 3.43 14.14
C ASN A 282 -32.54 2.81 13.77
N LEU A 283 -33.53 2.92 14.64
CA LEU A 283 -34.88 2.44 14.37
C LEU A 283 -35.60 3.40 13.41
N THR A 284 -36.17 2.86 12.35
CA THR A 284 -37.01 3.61 11.42
C THR A 284 -38.35 3.98 12.11
N LYS A 285 -39.06 5.00 11.59
CA LYS A 285 -40.38 5.40 12.11
C LYS A 285 -41.35 4.21 12.17
N LYS A 286 -41.26 3.26 11.26
CA LYS A 286 -42.07 2.04 11.26
C LYS A 286 -41.77 1.10 12.44
N HIS A 287 -40.54 1.09 12.92
CA HIS A 287 -40.12 0.26 14.07
C HIS A 287 -40.35 0.93 15.42
N LYS A 288 -40.54 2.29 15.43
CA LYS A 288 -40.80 3.06 16.67
C LYS A 288 -42.26 3.08 17.09
N LYS A 289 -43.19 2.62 16.26
CA LYS A 289 -44.59 2.40 16.62
C LYS A 289 -44.80 0.89 16.73
N PRO A 290 -44.77 0.26 17.93
CA PRO A 290 -45.34 -1.02 18.12
C PRO A 290 -46.83 -0.90 17.86
N SER A 291 -47.39 -1.62 16.92
CA SER A 291 -48.81 -1.89 16.83
C SER A 291 -49.19 -2.83 17.98
N ILE A 292 -49.33 -2.28 19.17
CA ILE A 292 -50.02 -2.95 20.27
C ILE A 292 -51.48 -2.64 20.01
N SER A 293 -52.16 -3.60 19.44
CA SER A 293 -53.63 -3.63 19.42
C SER A 293 -54.08 -4.55 20.53
#